data_bdaa2fb3c443342bf9cb7ef661081339
#
_entry.id   bdaa2fb3c443342bf9cb7ef661081339
#
_cell.length_a   1.000
_cell.length_b   1.000
_cell.length_c   1.000
_cell.angle_alpha   90.00
_cell.angle_beta   90.00
_cell.angle_gamma   90.00
#
_symmetry.space_group_name_H-M   'P 1'
#
loop_
_entity.id
_entity.type
_entity.pdbx_description
1 polymer ?
#
loop_
_entity_poly.entity_id
_entity_poly.type
_entity_poly.pdbx_seq_one_letter_code
_entity_poly.pdbx_strand_id
1 'polypeptide(L)'
;SDVYKRQGQGKEYSFDERGISRQVLENYLDRSITMVYLLMPDKPEGRRVYSYHADDMRMVKDIGAKFIGRSIYRWGGESLLNKPEFWSKAKAFAGELHAYDPDIILQGCLFEIVTEEVNQVKIPDWVFKGYGLPVESRNFSYVDMLNKEGLLVDHWRKGSSVPDISRQETQLWFYYLACSYINVGCEAFHLGQIELIGMNDPERDSWARVIAKIREYARTHARRHWVLLDAHTPYGGMVRNGVSLLDFNSFPLRIKEIPSEPYKAELAVNHLDALYKKSKGCISPSGWKCEHLPYLVEFDNYGRGKEANVADLNSHFVWGWDEISWLSLQPEDYRNEWLTYAYHWIHRTDPNGHLEMPGCRMITCPNQTEGNYRANMRSEACPFGYSQEETIKELWNK
;
A
#
# COMPACT_ATOMS: atom_id res chain seq x y z
N SER A 1 -31.20 29.80 -0.25
CA SER A 1 -30.49 29.10 -1.36
C SER A 1 -29.03 28.75 -0.99
N ASP A 2 -28.42 29.44 -0.05
CA ASP A 2 -27.01 29.19 0.34
C ASP A 2 -26.83 28.04 1.33
N VAL A 3 -27.87 27.66 2.05
CA VAL A 3 -27.82 26.53 3.00
C VAL A 3 -27.82 25.20 2.25
N TYR A 4 -28.52 25.12 1.11
CA TYR A 4 -28.53 23.91 0.28
C TYR A 4 -27.20 23.69 -0.50
N LYS A 5 -26.49 24.78 -0.81
CA LYS A 5 -25.16 24.68 -1.43
C LYS A 5 -24.08 24.16 -0.47
N ARG A 6 -24.22 24.40 0.84
CA ARG A 6 -23.27 23.92 1.84
C ARG A 6 -23.43 22.44 2.18
N GLN A 7 -24.60 21.84 1.99
CA GLN A 7 -24.84 20.40 2.18
C GLN A 7 -24.34 19.54 1.03
N GLY A 8 -24.04 20.14 -0.14
CA GLY A 8 -23.51 19.43 -1.30
C GLY A 8 -22.05 19.70 -1.62
N GLN A 9 -21.31 20.45 -0.78
CA GLN A 9 -19.87 20.60 -0.95
C GLN A 9 -19.20 19.35 -0.40
N GLY A 10 -18.72 18.47 -1.32
CA GLY A 10 -17.88 17.33 -0.99
C GLY A 10 -16.61 17.76 -0.24
N LYS A 11 -15.96 16.82 0.44
CA LYS A 11 -14.70 17.03 1.13
C LYS A 11 -13.63 17.55 0.17
N GLU A 12 -12.68 18.32 0.69
CA GLU A 12 -11.57 18.85 -0.10
C GLU A 12 -10.46 17.81 -0.27
N TYR A 13 -9.88 17.76 -1.47
CA TYR A 13 -8.80 16.83 -1.85
C TYR A 13 -7.63 17.53 -2.55
N SER A 14 -7.53 18.85 -2.45
CA SER A 14 -6.48 19.65 -3.11
C SER A 14 -5.17 19.62 -2.33
N PHE A 15 -4.07 19.51 -3.04
CA PHE A 15 -2.71 19.74 -2.52
C PHE A 15 -1.77 20.17 -3.66
N ASP A 16 -0.60 20.67 -3.32
CA ASP A 16 0.38 21.21 -4.28
C ASP A 16 1.82 20.92 -3.82
N GLU A 17 2.79 21.60 -4.44
CA GLU A 17 4.23 21.44 -4.14
C GLU A 17 4.62 21.77 -2.70
N ARG A 18 3.77 22.46 -1.95
CA ARG A 18 4.00 22.76 -0.52
C ARG A 18 3.64 21.59 0.38
N GLY A 19 2.98 20.59 -0.16
CA GLY A 19 2.54 19.41 0.58
C GLY A 19 1.03 19.34 0.74
N ILE A 20 0.61 18.50 1.65
CA ILE A 20 -0.80 18.20 1.92
C ILE A 20 -1.17 18.63 3.35
N SER A 21 -2.31 19.28 3.54
CA SER A 21 -2.80 19.59 4.88
C SER A 21 -3.24 18.31 5.59
N ARG A 22 -3.24 18.33 6.93
CA ARG A 22 -3.70 17.17 7.71
C ARG A 22 -5.13 16.80 7.38
N GLN A 23 -6.03 17.77 7.24
CA GLN A 23 -7.44 17.51 6.95
C GLN A 23 -7.61 16.85 5.59
N VAL A 24 -6.90 17.33 4.57
CA VAL A 24 -6.97 16.73 3.22
C VAL A 24 -6.40 15.32 3.23
N LEU A 25 -5.27 15.11 3.91
CA LEU A 25 -4.69 13.77 4.07
C LEU A 25 -5.72 12.81 4.71
N GLU A 26 -6.33 13.20 5.82
CA GLU A 26 -7.32 12.36 6.49
C GLU A 26 -8.57 12.12 5.63
N ASN A 27 -8.99 13.09 4.82
CA ASN A 27 -10.06 12.89 3.84
C ASN A 27 -9.71 11.77 2.83
N TYR A 28 -8.45 11.75 2.36
CA TYR A 28 -7.96 10.68 1.49
C TYR A 28 -7.93 9.33 2.19
N LEU A 29 -7.37 9.28 3.41
CA LEU A 29 -7.24 8.03 4.15
C LEU A 29 -8.61 7.43 4.51
N ASP A 30 -9.62 8.26 4.70
CA ASP A 30 -10.98 7.83 5.01
C ASP A 30 -11.71 7.23 3.79
N ARG A 31 -11.20 7.42 2.58
CA ARG A 31 -11.70 6.82 1.33
C ARG A 31 -10.63 6.00 0.62
N SER A 32 -9.90 5.22 1.38
CA SER A 32 -8.81 4.38 0.89
C SER A 32 -9.24 2.92 0.70
N ILE A 33 -8.76 2.32 -0.37
CA ILE A 33 -9.02 0.93 -0.74
C ILE A 33 -7.77 0.31 -1.36
N THR A 34 -7.48 -0.95 -1.02
CA THR A 34 -6.38 -1.68 -1.65
C THR A 34 -6.86 -2.35 -2.93
N MET A 35 -6.23 -2.04 -4.05
CA MET A 35 -6.53 -2.65 -5.35
C MET A 35 -5.24 -3.15 -5.99
N VAL A 36 -4.73 -4.29 -5.52
CA VAL A 36 -3.51 -4.86 -6.10
C VAL A 36 -3.70 -5.11 -7.60
N TYR A 37 -2.70 -4.71 -8.38
CA TYR A 37 -2.65 -4.89 -9.84
C TYR A 37 -3.63 -4.04 -10.66
N LEU A 38 -4.28 -3.04 -10.10
CA LEU A 38 -5.24 -2.22 -10.86
C LEU A 38 -4.59 -1.57 -12.10
N LEU A 39 -3.34 -1.13 -12.00
CA LEU A 39 -2.62 -0.53 -13.12
C LEU A 39 -1.78 -1.54 -13.93
N MET A 40 -1.77 -2.81 -13.54
CA MET A 40 -0.97 -3.84 -14.18
C MET A 40 -1.73 -5.18 -14.28
N PRO A 41 -2.82 -5.22 -15.04
CA PRO A 41 -3.71 -6.39 -15.07
C PRO A 41 -3.15 -7.58 -15.85
N ASP A 42 -2.06 -7.40 -16.59
CA ASP A 42 -1.44 -8.47 -17.36
C ASP A 42 -0.68 -9.45 -16.48
N LYS A 43 -0.83 -10.72 -16.76
CA LYS A 43 -0.14 -11.80 -16.04
C LYS A 43 1.38 -11.75 -16.21
N PRO A 44 2.13 -11.93 -15.13
CA PRO A 44 3.43 -12.60 -15.25
C PRO A 44 3.23 -14.05 -15.66
N GLU A 45 4.07 -14.56 -16.54
CA GLU A 45 4.07 -15.98 -16.93
C GLU A 45 4.02 -16.88 -15.69
N GLY A 46 3.11 -17.86 -15.68
CA GLY A 46 2.97 -18.85 -14.61
C GLY A 46 2.13 -18.41 -13.40
N ARG A 47 1.55 -17.22 -13.38
CA ARG A 47 0.65 -16.77 -12.30
C ARG A 47 -0.82 -16.72 -12.72
N ARG A 48 -1.73 -16.79 -11.72
CA ARG A 48 -3.18 -16.76 -11.93
C ARG A 48 -3.65 -15.44 -12.53
N VAL A 49 -4.75 -15.50 -13.25
CA VAL A 49 -5.30 -14.37 -14.04
C VAL A 49 -5.90 -13.29 -13.15
N TYR A 50 -5.68 -12.05 -13.51
CA TYR A 50 -6.45 -10.91 -12.99
C TYR A 50 -7.54 -10.57 -14.01
N SER A 51 -8.58 -11.42 -14.08
CA SER A 51 -9.49 -11.49 -15.21
C SER A 51 -10.64 -10.48 -15.19
N TYR A 52 -10.83 -9.70 -14.12
CA TYR A 52 -12.00 -8.83 -14.00
C TYR A 52 -11.60 -7.36 -13.87
N HIS A 53 -10.57 -6.96 -14.57
CA HIS A 53 -10.01 -5.61 -14.53
C HIS A 53 -11.04 -4.52 -14.87
N ALA A 54 -11.85 -4.74 -15.90
CA ALA A 54 -12.87 -3.77 -16.30
C ALA A 54 -13.90 -3.53 -15.17
N ASP A 55 -14.28 -4.59 -14.46
CA ASP A 55 -15.20 -4.45 -13.33
C ASP A 55 -14.51 -3.83 -12.10
N ASP A 56 -13.24 -4.10 -11.88
CA ASP A 56 -12.45 -3.41 -10.85
C ASP A 56 -12.40 -1.89 -11.11
N MET A 57 -12.16 -1.48 -12.35
CA MET A 57 -12.19 -0.07 -12.75
C MET A 57 -13.57 0.55 -12.54
N ARG A 58 -14.63 -0.17 -12.88
CA ARG A 58 -16.02 0.25 -12.60
C ARG A 58 -16.27 0.43 -11.12
N MET A 59 -15.86 -0.56 -10.31
CA MET A 59 -16.11 -0.55 -8.85
C MET A 59 -15.44 0.64 -8.16
N VAL A 60 -14.17 0.93 -8.44
CA VAL A 60 -13.47 2.04 -7.78
C VAL A 60 -14.12 3.39 -8.10
N LYS A 61 -14.73 3.53 -9.28
CA LYS A 61 -15.52 4.70 -9.64
C LYS A 61 -16.86 4.72 -8.90
N ASP A 62 -17.55 3.59 -8.83
CA ASP A 62 -18.87 3.47 -8.20
C ASP A 62 -18.83 3.80 -6.70
N ILE A 63 -17.83 3.30 -5.98
CA ILE A 63 -17.70 3.54 -4.53
C ILE A 63 -17.14 4.93 -4.20
N GLY A 64 -16.63 5.66 -5.17
CA GLY A 64 -16.02 6.97 -4.96
C GLY A 64 -14.68 6.91 -4.22
N ALA A 65 -13.84 5.94 -4.56
CA ALA A 65 -12.50 5.81 -3.99
C ALA A 65 -11.66 7.05 -4.28
N LYS A 66 -10.89 7.50 -3.30
CA LYS A 66 -9.98 8.65 -3.41
C LYS A 66 -8.52 8.27 -3.30
N PHE A 67 -8.21 7.28 -2.47
CA PHE A 67 -6.85 6.75 -2.32
C PHE A 67 -6.87 5.26 -2.69
N ILE A 68 -6.20 4.92 -3.78
CA ILE A 68 -6.16 3.53 -4.28
C ILE A 68 -4.77 2.96 -3.97
N GLY A 69 -4.72 2.13 -2.95
CA GLY A 69 -3.51 1.52 -2.44
C GLY A 69 -3.02 0.37 -3.31
N ARG A 70 -1.70 0.23 -3.40
CA ARG A 70 -1.00 -0.89 -4.07
C ARG A 70 -1.44 -1.13 -5.51
N SER A 71 -1.83 -0.06 -6.21
CA SER A 71 -2.38 -0.14 -7.57
C SER A 71 -1.36 -0.54 -8.62
N ILE A 72 -0.08 -0.26 -8.38
CA ILE A 72 1.02 -0.82 -9.16
C ILE A 72 2.00 -1.50 -8.19
N TYR A 73 2.16 -2.82 -8.35
CA TYR A 73 2.72 -3.70 -7.34
C TYR A 73 3.63 -4.73 -8.00
N ARG A 74 4.86 -4.87 -7.47
CA ARG A 74 5.77 -5.94 -7.87
C ARG A 74 6.41 -6.57 -6.64
N TRP A 75 6.15 -7.83 -6.45
CA TRP A 75 6.84 -8.68 -5.47
C TRP A 75 7.69 -9.70 -6.24
N GLY A 76 8.89 -9.28 -6.65
CA GLY A 76 9.72 -10.05 -7.56
C GLY A 76 9.26 -9.91 -9.03
N GLY A 77 9.88 -10.65 -9.93
CA GLY A 77 9.54 -10.62 -11.37
C GLY A 77 9.89 -9.30 -12.04
N GLU A 78 11.01 -8.70 -11.68
CA GLU A 78 11.42 -7.35 -12.06
C GLU A 78 11.71 -7.22 -13.56
N SER A 79 11.97 -8.33 -14.27
CA SER A 79 12.21 -8.32 -15.73
C SER A 79 11.05 -7.74 -16.53
N LEU A 80 9.82 -7.77 -16.00
CA LEU A 80 8.67 -7.11 -16.64
C LEU A 80 8.85 -5.60 -16.81
N LEU A 81 9.66 -4.98 -15.96
CA LEU A 81 9.89 -3.53 -16.00
C LEU A 81 10.66 -3.10 -17.27
N ASN A 82 11.31 -4.03 -17.97
CA ASN A 82 11.95 -3.77 -19.25
C ASN A 82 10.96 -3.71 -20.42
N LYS A 83 9.70 -4.13 -20.22
CA LYS A 83 8.70 -4.13 -21.29
C LYS A 83 8.06 -2.73 -21.38
N PRO A 84 8.24 -2.01 -22.51
CA PRO A 84 7.64 -0.67 -22.67
C PRO A 84 6.12 -0.69 -22.48
N GLU A 85 5.45 -1.75 -22.92
CA GLU A 85 4.00 -1.93 -22.79
C GLU A 85 3.53 -2.04 -21.34
N PHE A 86 4.37 -2.53 -20.42
CA PHE A 86 4.04 -2.52 -18.99
C PHE A 86 3.77 -1.09 -18.49
N TRP A 87 4.69 -0.18 -18.81
CA TRP A 87 4.60 1.22 -18.40
C TRP A 87 3.52 1.99 -19.15
N SER A 88 3.40 1.77 -20.47
CA SER A 88 2.40 2.47 -21.29
C SER A 88 0.97 2.08 -20.92
N LYS A 89 0.70 0.82 -20.62
CA LYS A 89 -0.60 0.35 -20.13
C LYS A 89 -0.92 0.93 -18.76
N ALA A 90 0.02 0.87 -17.82
CA ALA A 90 -0.16 1.44 -16.49
C ALA A 90 -0.51 2.93 -16.58
N LYS A 91 0.19 3.68 -17.43
CA LYS A 91 -0.07 5.10 -17.68
C LYS A 91 -1.45 5.34 -18.28
N ALA A 92 -1.89 4.48 -19.21
CA ALA A 92 -3.21 4.58 -19.84
C ALA A 92 -4.34 4.36 -18.81
N PHE A 93 -4.22 3.35 -17.93
CA PHE A 93 -5.20 3.10 -16.87
C PHE A 93 -5.22 4.23 -15.83
N ALA A 94 -4.06 4.72 -15.43
CA ALA A 94 -3.97 5.88 -14.55
C ALA A 94 -4.65 7.10 -15.17
N GLY A 95 -4.41 7.35 -16.46
CA GLY A 95 -5.04 8.43 -17.21
C GLY A 95 -6.56 8.31 -17.28
N GLU A 96 -7.09 7.10 -17.44
CA GLU A 96 -8.54 6.84 -17.43
C GLU A 96 -9.17 7.22 -16.07
N LEU A 97 -8.53 6.80 -14.98
CA LEU A 97 -8.99 7.13 -13.63
C LEU A 97 -8.93 8.64 -13.35
N HIS A 98 -7.86 9.30 -13.74
CA HIS A 98 -7.69 10.74 -13.53
C HIS A 98 -8.58 11.58 -14.44
N ALA A 99 -8.96 11.08 -15.61
CA ALA A 99 -9.98 11.72 -16.46
C ALA A 99 -11.37 11.64 -15.83
N TYR A 100 -11.67 10.55 -15.13
CA TYR A 100 -12.91 10.37 -14.39
C TYR A 100 -12.94 11.23 -13.12
N ASP A 101 -11.87 11.18 -12.32
CA ASP A 101 -11.74 11.94 -11.07
C ASP A 101 -10.26 12.33 -10.86
N PRO A 102 -9.90 13.60 -11.12
CA PRO A 102 -8.51 14.06 -10.99
C PRO A 102 -8.01 14.09 -9.56
N ASP A 103 -8.89 13.95 -8.57
CA ASP A 103 -8.49 13.90 -7.16
C ASP A 103 -7.95 12.55 -6.73
N ILE A 104 -8.20 11.47 -7.49
CA ILE A 104 -7.74 10.12 -7.12
C ILE A 104 -6.22 10.08 -6.98
N ILE A 105 -5.76 9.61 -5.82
CA ILE A 105 -4.36 9.23 -5.60
C ILE A 105 -4.18 7.75 -5.93
N LEU A 106 -3.19 7.44 -6.75
CA LEU A 106 -2.74 6.09 -7.05
C LEU A 106 -1.44 5.83 -6.32
N GLN A 107 -1.37 4.71 -5.60
CA GLN A 107 -0.18 4.32 -4.84
C GLN A 107 0.58 3.21 -5.55
N GLY A 108 1.90 3.41 -5.69
CA GLY A 108 2.85 2.36 -6.07
C GLY A 108 3.51 1.74 -4.83
N CYS A 109 4.16 0.59 -5.01
CA CYS A 109 4.83 -0.10 -3.92
C CYS A 109 6.32 -0.25 -4.15
N LEU A 110 7.10 0.05 -3.12
CA LEU A 110 8.54 -0.15 -3.02
C LEU A 110 8.79 -1.15 -1.90
N PHE A 111 8.77 -2.44 -2.24
CA PHE A 111 8.76 -3.49 -1.24
C PHE A 111 10.13 -3.96 -0.76
N GLU A 112 10.10 -4.66 0.35
CA GLU A 112 11.21 -5.32 1.02
C GLU A 112 11.68 -6.59 0.30
N ILE A 113 11.68 -6.57 -1.03
CA ILE A 113 12.13 -7.70 -1.85
C ILE A 113 12.86 -7.23 -3.10
N VAL A 114 13.98 -7.89 -3.40
CA VAL A 114 14.62 -7.91 -4.71
C VAL A 114 14.97 -9.34 -5.07
N THR A 115 14.92 -9.66 -6.36
CA THR A 115 15.35 -10.95 -6.89
C THR A 115 16.49 -10.76 -7.89
N GLU A 116 17.12 -11.86 -8.25
CA GLU A 116 18.18 -11.87 -9.29
C GLU A 116 17.72 -11.30 -10.62
N GLU A 117 16.40 -11.19 -10.87
CA GLU A 117 15.84 -10.60 -12.09
C GLU A 117 16.19 -9.11 -12.26
N VAL A 118 16.55 -8.39 -11.18
CA VAL A 118 17.01 -6.99 -11.32
C VAL A 118 18.26 -6.89 -12.20
N ASN A 119 19.05 -7.95 -12.30
CA ASN A 119 20.21 -8.02 -13.18
C ASN A 119 19.84 -7.89 -14.67
N GLN A 120 18.57 -8.05 -15.02
CA GLN A 120 18.04 -7.90 -16.38
C GLN A 120 17.48 -6.51 -16.65
N VAL A 121 17.42 -5.64 -15.64
CA VAL A 121 16.82 -4.31 -15.76
C VAL A 121 17.91 -3.28 -15.98
N LYS A 122 17.86 -2.60 -17.14
CA LYS A 122 18.79 -1.53 -17.46
C LYS A 122 18.55 -0.30 -16.58
N ILE A 123 19.63 0.30 -16.08
CA ILE A 123 19.56 1.57 -15.37
C ILE A 123 19.50 2.68 -16.42
N PRO A 124 18.41 3.45 -16.51
CA PRO A 124 18.37 4.63 -17.40
C PRO A 124 19.35 5.71 -16.99
N ASP A 125 19.86 6.46 -17.97
CA ASP A 125 20.79 7.56 -17.73
C ASP A 125 20.27 8.58 -16.71
N TRP A 126 18.98 8.88 -16.77
CA TRP A 126 18.34 9.84 -15.89
C TRP A 126 18.37 9.44 -14.40
N VAL A 127 18.47 8.13 -14.10
CA VAL A 127 18.61 7.64 -12.72
C VAL A 127 19.95 8.10 -12.13
N PHE A 128 21.05 7.87 -12.87
CA PHE A 128 22.37 8.33 -12.44
C PHE A 128 22.42 9.85 -12.29
N LYS A 129 21.91 10.58 -13.28
CA LYS A 129 21.88 12.05 -13.28
C LYS A 129 21.08 12.58 -12.10
N GLY A 130 19.90 12.07 -11.86
CA GLY A 130 19.03 12.46 -10.75
C GLY A 130 19.65 12.17 -9.39
N TYR A 131 20.44 11.14 -9.29
CA TYR A 131 21.16 10.78 -8.07
C TYR A 131 22.52 11.47 -7.92
N GLY A 132 22.91 12.32 -8.91
CA GLY A 132 24.16 13.05 -8.87
C GLY A 132 25.40 12.20 -9.16
N LEU A 133 25.23 11.12 -9.91
CA LEU A 133 26.30 10.17 -10.23
C LEU A 133 26.69 10.24 -11.71
N PRO A 134 27.94 9.87 -12.06
CA PRO A 134 28.34 9.68 -13.45
C PRO A 134 27.46 8.62 -14.13
N VAL A 135 27.07 8.86 -15.37
CA VAL A 135 26.28 7.92 -16.15
C VAL A 135 27.11 6.70 -16.50
N GLU A 136 26.54 5.53 -16.27
CA GLU A 136 27.10 4.23 -16.64
C GLU A 136 26.15 3.49 -17.58
N SER A 137 26.70 2.70 -18.48
CA SER A 137 25.90 1.81 -19.36
C SER A 137 25.89 0.42 -18.75
N ARG A 138 24.90 0.12 -17.91
CA ARG A 138 24.77 -1.17 -17.23
C ARG A 138 23.37 -1.44 -16.72
N ASN A 139 23.13 -2.67 -16.34
CA ASN A 139 21.94 -3.10 -15.61
C ASN A 139 22.15 -2.92 -14.10
N PHE A 140 21.05 -3.01 -13.36
CA PHE A 140 21.15 -3.13 -11.89
C PHE A 140 21.89 -4.40 -11.51
N SER A 141 22.51 -4.38 -10.34
CA SER A 141 23.26 -5.50 -9.78
C SER A 141 22.60 -5.98 -8.49
N TYR A 142 22.04 -7.19 -8.53
CA TYR A 142 21.38 -7.81 -7.37
C TYR A 142 22.32 -7.90 -6.17
N VAL A 143 23.53 -8.40 -6.36
CA VAL A 143 24.50 -8.56 -5.26
C VAL A 143 24.89 -7.24 -4.60
N ASP A 144 24.87 -6.14 -5.34
CA ASP A 144 25.22 -4.82 -4.84
C ASP A 144 24.05 -4.14 -4.07
N MET A 145 22.85 -4.72 -4.11
CA MET A 145 21.72 -4.30 -3.28
C MET A 145 21.68 -4.99 -1.92
N LEU A 146 22.47 -6.05 -1.74
CA LEU A 146 22.41 -6.89 -0.54
C LEU A 146 23.37 -6.39 0.54
N ASN A 147 23.03 -6.71 1.80
CA ASN A 147 23.90 -6.42 2.92
C ASN A 147 25.22 -7.15 2.79
N LYS A 148 26.35 -6.44 3.00
CA LYS A 148 27.71 -6.97 2.83
C LYS A 148 28.04 -8.09 3.80
N GLU A 149 27.39 -8.12 4.97
CA GLU A 149 27.59 -9.14 5.99
C GLU A 149 26.57 -10.28 5.90
N GLY A 150 25.73 -10.29 4.88
CA GLY A 150 24.75 -11.35 4.61
C GLY A 150 23.43 -11.23 5.37
N LEU A 151 23.16 -10.11 6.03
CA LEU A 151 21.87 -9.91 6.71
C LEU A 151 20.71 -9.94 5.71
N LEU A 152 19.69 -10.76 5.99
CA LEU A 152 18.46 -10.90 5.21
C LEU A 152 18.66 -11.28 3.73
N VAL A 153 19.83 -11.83 3.39
CA VAL A 153 20.10 -12.48 2.11
C VAL A 153 19.32 -13.79 2.05
N ASP A 154 18.68 -14.07 0.93
CA ASP A 154 17.81 -15.24 0.72
C ASP A 154 16.67 -15.33 1.76
N HIS A 155 16.27 -14.22 2.34
CA HIS A 155 15.26 -14.15 3.40
C HIS A 155 13.91 -14.75 2.96
N TRP A 156 13.50 -14.51 1.73
CA TRP A 156 12.23 -15.01 1.21
C TRP A 156 12.35 -16.39 0.59
N ARG A 157 13.42 -16.60 -0.17
CA ARG A 157 13.83 -17.86 -0.78
C ARG A 157 15.20 -17.64 -1.44
N LYS A 158 15.84 -18.69 -1.91
CA LYS A 158 17.11 -18.57 -2.63
C LYS A 158 16.97 -17.63 -3.84
N GLY A 159 17.85 -16.65 -3.94
CA GLY A 159 17.83 -15.63 -5.00
C GLY A 159 16.77 -14.54 -4.80
N SER A 160 16.18 -14.46 -3.60
CA SER A 160 15.14 -13.48 -3.27
C SER A 160 15.38 -12.94 -1.85
N SER A 161 15.81 -11.70 -1.75
CA SER A 161 16.36 -11.12 -0.53
C SER A 161 15.67 -9.81 -0.17
N VAL A 162 15.87 -9.35 1.08
CA VAL A 162 15.55 -8.00 1.47
C VAL A 162 16.71 -7.10 1.04
N PRO A 163 16.47 -6.05 0.24
CA PRO A 163 17.53 -5.11 -0.14
C PRO A 163 17.93 -4.24 1.04
N ASP A 164 19.20 -3.88 1.11
CA ASP A 164 19.76 -3.01 2.14
C ASP A 164 19.81 -1.58 1.64
N ILE A 165 19.04 -0.67 2.26
CA ILE A 165 18.95 0.73 1.84
C ILE A 165 20.28 1.49 2.01
N SER A 166 21.19 1.02 2.84
CA SER A 166 22.50 1.64 3.00
C SER A 166 23.41 1.44 1.78
N ARG A 167 23.05 0.48 0.91
CA ARG A 167 23.77 0.25 -0.36
C ARG A 167 23.30 1.21 -1.43
N GLN A 168 24.24 1.86 -2.12
CA GLN A 168 23.91 2.80 -3.19
C GLN A 168 23.06 2.17 -4.29
N GLU A 169 23.32 0.93 -4.67
CA GLU A 169 22.56 0.23 -5.69
C GLU A 169 21.08 0.08 -5.32
N THR A 170 20.78 -0.21 -4.06
CA THR A 170 19.40 -0.24 -3.54
C THR A 170 18.75 1.13 -3.63
N GLN A 171 19.49 2.20 -3.32
CA GLN A 171 18.97 3.57 -3.42
C GLN A 171 18.63 3.92 -4.85
N LEU A 172 19.48 3.58 -5.82
CA LEU A 172 19.20 3.75 -7.24
C LEU A 172 17.97 2.98 -7.70
N TRP A 173 17.79 1.76 -7.20
CA TRP A 173 16.64 0.91 -7.51
C TRP A 173 15.32 1.53 -7.04
N PHE A 174 15.25 1.97 -5.78
CA PHE A 174 14.05 2.62 -5.25
C PHE A 174 13.77 3.97 -5.92
N TYR A 175 14.81 4.74 -6.21
CA TYR A 175 14.67 5.99 -6.96
C TYR A 175 14.12 5.74 -8.36
N TYR A 176 14.66 4.76 -9.07
CA TYR A 176 14.16 4.34 -10.39
C TYR A 176 12.68 3.95 -10.35
N LEU A 177 12.29 3.10 -9.41
CA LEU A 177 10.90 2.66 -9.29
C LEU A 177 9.97 3.82 -8.95
N ALA A 178 10.29 4.59 -7.93
CA ALA A 178 9.45 5.71 -7.50
C ALA A 178 9.26 6.75 -8.63
N CYS A 179 10.33 7.14 -9.30
CA CYS A 179 10.25 8.09 -10.42
C CYS A 179 9.48 7.53 -11.60
N SER A 180 9.63 6.24 -11.90
CA SER A 180 8.86 5.56 -12.95
C SER A 180 7.37 5.51 -12.61
N TYR A 181 7.01 5.28 -11.36
CA TYR A 181 5.63 5.33 -10.90
C TYR A 181 5.05 6.76 -10.94
N ILE A 182 5.86 7.77 -10.61
CA ILE A 182 5.46 9.18 -10.78
C ILE A 182 5.12 9.46 -12.25
N ASN A 183 5.93 8.98 -13.18
CA ASN A 183 5.70 9.15 -14.61
C ASN A 183 4.43 8.45 -15.11
N VAL A 184 4.01 7.37 -14.44
CA VAL A 184 2.72 6.71 -14.70
C VAL A 184 1.53 7.55 -14.22
N GLY A 185 1.70 8.33 -13.16
CA GLY A 185 0.66 9.15 -12.54
C GLY A 185 0.44 8.86 -11.06
N CYS A 186 1.32 8.06 -10.43
CA CYS A 186 1.24 7.79 -8.99
C CYS A 186 1.67 9.01 -8.17
N GLU A 187 0.99 9.21 -7.07
CA GLU A 187 1.25 10.30 -6.11
C GLU A 187 1.44 9.78 -4.68
N ALA A 188 1.62 8.47 -4.54
CA ALA A 188 1.89 7.85 -3.25
C ALA A 188 2.76 6.60 -3.43
N PHE A 189 3.55 6.27 -2.38
CA PHE A 189 4.38 5.07 -2.34
C PHE A 189 4.30 4.42 -0.97
N HIS A 190 4.06 3.10 -0.99
CA HIS A 190 4.12 2.25 0.19
C HIS A 190 5.50 1.59 0.25
N LEU A 191 6.24 1.83 1.32
CA LEU A 191 7.62 1.36 1.48
C LEU A 191 7.72 0.01 2.20
N GLY A 192 6.62 -0.72 2.30
CA GLY A 192 6.56 -2.05 2.90
C GLY A 192 7.09 -2.11 4.33
N GLN A 193 7.86 -3.13 4.63
CA GLN A 193 8.51 -3.31 5.93
C GLN A 193 9.82 -2.51 5.96
N ILE A 194 9.70 -1.22 6.13
CA ILE A 194 10.80 -0.25 6.04
C ILE A 194 11.96 -0.56 7.01
N GLU A 195 11.66 -1.14 8.17
CA GLU A 195 12.70 -1.50 9.16
C GLU A 195 13.56 -2.68 8.70
N LEU A 196 13.02 -3.62 7.94
CA LEU A 196 13.82 -4.70 7.35
C LEU A 196 14.81 -4.14 6.33
N ILE A 197 14.34 -3.26 5.45
CA ILE A 197 15.16 -2.61 4.42
C ILE A 197 16.22 -1.72 5.08
N GLY A 198 15.89 -1.13 6.21
CA GLY A 198 16.78 -0.31 7.03
C GLY A 198 17.72 -1.08 7.95
N MET A 199 17.98 -2.35 7.69
CA MET A 199 18.79 -3.26 8.52
C MET A 199 20.18 -2.70 8.90
N ASN A 200 20.72 -1.80 8.10
CA ASN A 200 22.01 -1.15 8.32
C ASN A 200 21.90 0.37 8.18
N ASP A 201 20.76 0.94 8.59
CA ASP A 201 20.47 2.37 8.55
C ASP A 201 19.88 2.85 9.88
N PRO A 202 20.60 2.68 11.00
CA PRO A 202 20.05 2.92 12.35
C PRO A 202 19.65 4.38 12.57
N GLU A 203 20.35 5.34 11.96
CA GLU A 203 20.07 6.78 12.05
C GLU A 203 19.14 7.26 10.94
N ARG A 204 18.68 6.37 10.05
CA ARG A 204 17.78 6.66 8.91
C ARG A 204 18.33 7.66 7.89
N ASP A 205 19.66 7.81 7.83
CA ASP A 205 20.32 8.74 6.90
C ASP A 205 20.13 8.32 5.44
N SER A 206 20.23 7.01 5.16
CA SER A 206 20.07 6.48 3.81
C SER A 206 18.62 6.62 3.35
N TRP A 207 17.64 6.29 4.20
CA TRP A 207 16.23 6.52 3.89
C TRP A 207 15.94 8.00 3.66
N ALA A 208 16.46 8.88 4.50
CA ALA A 208 16.29 10.34 4.34
C ALA A 208 16.82 10.82 2.99
N ARG A 209 17.95 10.30 2.54
CA ARG A 209 18.56 10.64 1.24
C ARG A 209 17.68 10.18 0.08
N VAL A 210 17.24 8.93 0.08
CA VAL A 210 16.37 8.39 -0.99
C VAL A 210 15.08 9.18 -1.07
N ILE A 211 14.44 9.39 0.08
CA ILE A 211 13.17 10.12 0.15
C ILE A 211 13.34 11.56 -0.34
N ALA A 212 14.41 12.24 0.04
CA ALA A 212 14.69 13.59 -0.45
C ALA A 212 14.84 13.63 -1.98
N LYS A 213 15.52 12.65 -2.57
CA LYS A 213 15.67 12.52 -4.03
C LYS A 213 14.33 12.26 -4.73
N ILE A 214 13.49 11.39 -4.16
CA ILE A 214 12.16 11.13 -4.70
C ILE A 214 11.30 12.39 -4.65
N ARG A 215 11.30 13.12 -3.55
CA ARG A 215 10.53 14.37 -3.42
C ARG A 215 11.04 15.47 -4.37
N GLU A 216 12.36 15.54 -4.60
CA GLU A 216 12.94 16.46 -5.58
C GLU A 216 12.41 16.18 -7.00
N TYR A 217 12.40 14.92 -7.41
CA TYR A 217 11.82 14.51 -8.68
C TYR A 217 10.30 14.80 -8.75
N ALA A 218 9.59 14.56 -7.67
CA ALA A 218 8.15 14.79 -7.60
C ALA A 218 7.78 16.27 -7.80
N ARG A 219 8.59 17.21 -7.32
CA ARG A 219 8.32 18.65 -7.47
C ARG A 219 8.16 19.09 -8.92
N THR A 220 8.82 18.41 -9.85
CA THR A 220 8.79 18.77 -11.28
C THR A 220 7.99 17.78 -12.13
N HIS A 221 7.79 16.54 -11.68
CA HIS A 221 7.19 15.47 -12.48
C HIS A 221 5.88 14.88 -11.95
N ALA A 222 5.62 14.97 -10.64
CA ALA A 222 4.37 14.48 -10.08
C ALA A 222 3.19 15.40 -10.48
N ARG A 223 2.01 14.82 -10.65
CA ARG A 223 0.81 15.53 -11.12
C ARG A 223 0.52 16.80 -10.32
N ARG A 224 0.62 16.75 -8.99
CA ARG A 224 0.41 17.88 -8.08
C ARG A 224 1.68 18.26 -7.32
N HIS A 225 2.85 17.83 -7.84
CA HIS A 225 4.18 18.22 -7.37
C HIS A 225 4.52 17.76 -5.94
N TRP A 226 3.77 16.79 -5.41
CA TRP A 226 3.99 16.17 -4.11
C TRP A 226 3.66 14.68 -4.18
N VAL A 227 4.33 13.86 -3.36
CA VAL A 227 4.02 12.44 -3.19
C VAL A 227 3.90 12.10 -1.72
N LEU A 228 2.97 11.21 -1.40
CA LEU A 228 2.74 10.70 -0.06
C LEU A 228 3.50 9.41 0.15
N LEU A 229 4.17 9.29 1.27
CA LEU A 229 4.94 8.11 1.64
C LEU A 229 4.38 7.50 2.92
N ASP A 230 4.23 6.18 2.92
CA ASP A 230 3.87 5.39 4.08
C ASP A 230 4.64 4.08 4.13
N ALA A 231 4.65 3.45 5.28
CA ALA A 231 5.28 2.15 5.48
C ALA A 231 4.67 1.44 6.70
N HIS A 232 4.89 0.14 6.79
CA HIS A 232 4.65 -0.60 8.02
C HIS A 232 5.64 -0.14 9.08
N THR A 233 5.15 0.38 10.19
CA THR A 233 5.95 0.98 11.26
C THR A 233 5.58 0.38 12.62
N PRO A 234 6.14 -0.78 12.99
CA PRO A 234 5.78 -1.48 14.24
C PRO A 234 6.01 -0.64 15.50
N TYR A 235 6.86 0.39 15.40
CA TYR A 235 7.15 1.32 16.51
C TYR A 235 6.40 2.65 16.41
N GLY A 236 5.37 2.72 15.55
CA GLY A 236 4.49 3.88 15.44
C GLY A 236 5.03 5.07 14.66
N GLY A 237 6.11 4.92 13.89
CA GLY A 237 6.59 5.97 13.00
C GLY A 237 8.08 5.97 12.72
N MET A 238 8.46 6.71 11.69
CA MET A 238 9.85 6.92 11.24
C MET A 238 10.23 8.38 11.45
N VAL A 239 10.42 8.77 12.70
CA VAL A 239 10.75 10.16 13.08
C VAL A 239 12.27 10.32 13.19
N ARG A 240 12.79 11.35 12.50
CA ARG A 240 14.21 11.73 12.51
C ARG A 240 14.32 13.21 12.81
N ASN A 241 15.01 13.57 13.91
CA ASN A 241 15.14 14.96 14.36
C ASN A 241 13.79 15.69 14.51
N GLY A 242 12.78 15.00 15.03
CA GLY A 242 11.44 15.56 15.27
C GLY A 242 10.56 15.64 14.01
N VAL A 243 11.08 15.30 12.83
CA VAL A 243 10.34 15.33 11.56
C VAL A 243 10.13 13.89 11.07
N SER A 244 8.91 13.58 10.65
CA SER A 244 8.62 12.28 10.04
C SER A 244 9.20 12.18 8.64
N LEU A 245 9.77 11.03 8.31
CA LEU A 245 10.11 10.69 6.92
C LEU A 245 8.87 10.32 6.11
N LEU A 246 7.81 9.87 6.78
CA LEU A 246 6.55 9.42 6.18
C LEU A 246 5.47 10.46 6.34
N ASP A 247 4.55 10.55 5.38
CA ASP A 247 3.37 11.41 5.47
C ASP A 247 2.31 10.82 6.40
N PHE A 248 2.20 9.50 6.42
CA PHE A 248 1.34 8.74 7.33
C PHE A 248 1.93 7.35 7.55
N ASN A 249 1.45 6.64 8.55
CA ASN A 249 1.86 5.26 8.83
C ASN A 249 0.85 4.27 8.25
N SER A 250 1.22 3.01 8.15
CA SER A 250 0.29 1.92 7.85
C SER A 250 0.59 0.71 8.71
N PHE A 251 -0.41 -0.16 8.85
CA PHE A 251 -0.29 -1.29 9.75
C PHE A 251 -1.38 -2.34 9.46
N PRO A 252 -1.13 -3.65 9.66
CA PRO A 252 -2.20 -4.63 9.67
C PRO A 252 -3.19 -4.37 10.81
N LEU A 253 -4.44 -4.77 10.61
CA LEU A 253 -5.51 -4.60 11.61
C LEU A 253 -5.19 -5.27 12.95
N ARG A 254 -4.49 -6.39 12.93
CA ARG A 254 -4.26 -7.28 14.08
C ARG A 254 -5.59 -7.75 14.66
N ILE A 255 -6.35 -8.41 13.81
CA ILE A 255 -7.65 -8.98 14.15
C ILE A 255 -7.47 -10.01 15.25
N LYS A 256 -8.29 -9.91 16.29
CA LYS A 256 -8.24 -10.77 17.46
C LYS A 256 -9.38 -11.79 17.41
N GLU A 257 -9.03 -13.06 17.54
CA GLU A 257 -10.00 -14.13 17.62
C GLU A 257 -10.85 -14.00 18.88
N ILE A 258 -12.12 -14.47 18.81
CA ILE A 258 -12.99 -14.66 19.96
C ILE A 258 -13.07 -16.18 20.21
N PRO A 259 -12.22 -16.75 21.09
CA PRO A 259 -12.13 -18.22 21.23
C PRO A 259 -13.43 -18.92 21.59
N SER A 260 -14.32 -18.23 22.30
CA SER A 260 -15.64 -18.76 22.65
C SER A 260 -16.65 -18.75 21.49
N GLU A 261 -16.32 -18.07 20.39
CA GLU A 261 -17.17 -17.95 19.21
C GLU A 261 -16.38 -18.36 17.96
N PRO A 262 -16.40 -19.63 17.56
CA PRO A 262 -15.58 -20.12 16.45
C PRO A 262 -15.73 -19.27 15.19
N TYR A 263 -14.60 -18.95 14.57
CA TYR A 263 -14.45 -18.13 13.37
C TYR A 263 -14.80 -16.65 13.53
N LYS A 264 -15.30 -16.23 14.69
CA LYS A 264 -15.59 -14.82 14.99
C LYS A 264 -14.35 -14.10 15.47
N ALA A 265 -14.32 -12.82 15.23
CA ALA A 265 -13.18 -11.98 15.60
C ALA A 265 -13.59 -10.55 15.89
N GLU A 266 -12.70 -9.84 16.58
CA GLU A 266 -12.89 -8.44 17.00
C GLU A 266 -11.60 -7.65 16.84
N LEU A 267 -11.66 -6.35 17.00
CA LEU A 267 -10.51 -5.48 17.12
C LEU A 267 -10.29 -5.12 18.59
N ALA A 268 -9.03 -4.99 18.99
CA ALA A 268 -8.68 -4.66 20.36
C ALA A 268 -7.42 -3.78 20.40
N VAL A 269 -7.44 -2.77 21.27
CA VAL A 269 -6.23 -1.98 21.58
C VAL A 269 -5.21 -2.87 22.27
N ASN A 270 -3.95 -2.73 21.90
CA ASN A 270 -2.81 -3.49 22.45
C ASN A 270 -2.81 -5.01 22.16
N HIS A 271 -3.64 -5.46 21.23
CA HIS A 271 -3.52 -6.82 20.74
C HIS A 271 -2.28 -6.92 19.83
N LEU A 272 -1.31 -7.76 20.20
CA LEU A 272 -0.03 -7.90 19.52
C LEU A 272 0.65 -6.51 19.35
N ASP A 273 1.14 -6.21 18.17
CA ASP A 273 1.79 -4.95 17.83
C ASP A 273 0.85 -3.93 17.15
N ALA A 274 -0.45 -4.08 17.32
CA ALA A 274 -1.46 -3.17 16.75
C ALA A 274 -1.14 -1.70 17.04
N LEU A 275 -1.29 -0.85 16.03
CA LEU A 275 -0.85 0.55 16.11
C LEU A 275 -1.77 1.44 16.95
N TYR A 276 -3.03 1.09 17.07
CA TYR A 276 -4.06 1.92 17.73
C TYR A 276 -3.55 2.65 18.97
N LYS A 277 -3.66 4.00 18.97
CA LYS A 277 -3.16 4.89 20.01
C LYS A 277 -1.64 4.87 20.24
N LYS A 278 -0.87 4.36 19.28
CA LYS A 278 0.59 4.22 19.38
C LYS A 278 1.37 5.01 18.33
N SER A 279 0.69 5.73 17.44
CA SER A 279 1.37 6.57 16.46
C SER A 279 2.14 7.69 17.14
N LYS A 280 3.38 7.92 16.71
CA LYS A 280 4.27 8.93 17.28
C LYS A 280 3.90 10.34 16.84
N GLY A 281 4.14 11.32 17.72
CA GLY A 281 4.09 12.72 17.40
C GLY A 281 5.31 13.21 16.65
N CYS A 282 5.13 14.21 15.80
CA CYS A 282 6.19 14.73 14.95
C CYS A 282 5.76 16.00 14.20
N ILE A 283 6.70 16.56 13.46
CA ILE A 283 6.38 17.48 12.36
C ILE A 283 6.26 16.63 11.09
N SER A 284 5.15 16.80 10.36
CA SER A 284 4.95 16.07 9.09
C SER A 284 5.89 16.58 8.00
N PRO A 285 6.09 15.82 6.91
CA PRO A 285 6.84 16.32 5.75
C PRO A 285 6.24 17.58 5.13
N SER A 286 4.95 17.81 5.30
CA SER A 286 4.24 19.02 4.87
C SER A 286 4.33 20.19 5.85
N GLY A 287 4.98 20.02 7.01
CA GLY A 287 5.30 21.08 7.95
C GLY A 287 4.33 21.27 9.13
N TRP A 288 3.21 20.55 9.18
CA TRP A 288 2.29 20.65 10.33
C TRP A 288 2.73 19.73 11.46
N LYS A 289 2.55 20.21 12.70
CA LYS A 289 2.86 19.47 13.93
C LYS A 289 1.65 18.65 14.36
N CYS A 290 1.88 17.42 14.83
CA CYS A 290 0.85 16.57 15.40
C CYS A 290 1.36 15.77 16.59
N GLU A 291 0.46 15.41 17.50
CA GLU A 291 0.76 14.49 18.60
C GLU A 291 0.81 13.04 18.13
N HIS A 292 -0.01 12.71 17.15
CA HIS A 292 -0.12 11.37 16.55
C HIS A 292 -0.28 11.51 15.04
N LEU A 293 0.65 10.93 14.30
CA LEU A 293 0.57 10.93 12.83
C LEU A 293 -0.62 10.06 12.38
N PRO A 294 -1.43 10.52 11.41
CA PRO A 294 -2.48 9.69 10.84
C PRO A 294 -1.95 8.37 10.27
N TYR A 295 -2.77 7.35 10.25
CA TYR A 295 -2.37 6.03 9.72
C TYR A 295 -3.53 5.25 9.11
N LEU A 296 -3.16 4.32 8.23
CA LEU A 296 -4.06 3.30 7.69
C LEU A 296 -3.87 1.99 8.45
N VAL A 297 -4.94 1.27 8.62
CA VAL A 297 -4.91 -0.15 9.00
C VAL A 297 -5.58 -0.98 7.91
N GLU A 298 -5.01 -2.14 7.62
CA GLU A 298 -5.42 -2.97 6.50
C GLU A 298 -5.54 -4.44 6.87
N PHE A 299 -6.28 -5.20 6.08
CA PHE A 299 -6.29 -6.66 6.19
C PHE A 299 -4.95 -7.21 5.70
N ASP A 300 -4.25 -7.92 6.57
CA ASP A 300 -2.98 -8.56 6.22
C ASP A 300 -3.20 -9.72 5.23
N ASN A 301 -2.24 -9.92 4.35
CA ASN A 301 -2.24 -11.00 3.35
C ASN A 301 -0.98 -11.87 3.41
N TYR A 302 -0.30 -11.89 4.55
CA TYR A 302 0.93 -12.66 4.74
C TYR A 302 0.65 -14.08 5.24
N GLY A 303 0.74 -15.07 4.33
CA GLY A 303 0.79 -16.49 4.67
C GLY A 303 -0.41 -17.04 5.43
N ARG A 304 -0.17 -18.13 6.14
CA ARG A 304 -1.14 -18.79 7.02
C ARG A 304 -0.44 -19.44 8.21
N GLY A 305 -1.21 -19.70 9.28
CA GLY A 305 -0.71 -20.46 10.43
C GLY A 305 -0.41 -21.93 10.10
N LYS A 306 0.15 -22.65 11.06
CA LYS A 306 0.45 -24.07 10.92
C LYS A 306 -0.81 -24.92 10.79
N GLU A 307 -1.84 -24.55 11.55
CA GLU A 307 -3.12 -25.25 11.63
C GLU A 307 -4.24 -24.27 11.34
N ALA A 308 -4.86 -24.41 10.17
CA ALA A 308 -6.01 -23.60 9.80
C ALA A 308 -7.19 -23.90 10.72
N ASN A 309 -8.00 -22.87 11.03
CA ASN A 309 -9.20 -22.95 11.87
C ASN A 309 -8.93 -23.34 13.34
N VAL A 310 -7.72 -23.11 13.84
CA VAL A 310 -7.38 -23.23 15.26
C VAL A 310 -7.10 -21.84 15.83
N ALA A 311 -7.72 -21.51 16.95
CA ALA A 311 -7.52 -20.24 17.63
C ALA A 311 -6.11 -20.17 18.26
N ASP A 312 -5.40 -19.05 18.05
CA ASP A 312 -4.12 -18.78 18.68
C ASP A 312 -3.94 -17.25 18.87
N LEU A 313 -4.29 -16.78 20.07
CA LEU A 313 -4.22 -15.35 20.41
C LEU A 313 -2.80 -14.77 20.43
N ASN A 314 -1.77 -15.61 20.37
CA ASN A 314 -0.38 -15.19 20.33
C ASN A 314 0.18 -15.12 18.89
N SER A 315 -0.62 -15.49 17.90
CA SER A 315 -0.26 -15.49 16.50
C SER A 315 -0.77 -14.23 15.79
N HIS A 316 -0.06 -13.82 14.72
CA HIS A 316 -0.52 -12.78 13.80
C HIS A 316 -1.59 -13.30 12.82
N PHE A 317 -1.91 -14.58 12.86
CA PHE A 317 -2.98 -15.18 12.06
C PHE A 317 -4.29 -15.17 12.84
N VAL A 318 -5.39 -15.15 12.12
CA VAL A 318 -6.73 -15.24 12.68
C VAL A 318 -7.37 -16.55 12.23
N TRP A 319 -7.71 -17.42 13.19
CA TRP A 319 -8.21 -18.77 12.95
C TRP A 319 -7.34 -19.56 11.95
N GLY A 320 -6.02 -19.40 12.06
CA GLY A 320 -5.02 -20.07 11.24
C GLY A 320 -4.81 -19.51 9.84
N TRP A 321 -5.48 -18.41 9.47
CA TRP A 321 -5.36 -17.75 8.18
C TRP A 321 -4.80 -16.33 8.31
N ASP A 322 -4.25 -15.78 7.22
CA ASP A 322 -4.06 -14.34 7.17
C ASP A 322 -5.42 -13.62 7.23
N GLU A 323 -5.39 -12.34 7.56
CA GLU A 323 -6.62 -11.59 7.87
C GLU A 323 -7.58 -11.52 6.69
N ILE A 324 -7.07 -11.28 5.48
CA ILE A 324 -7.93 -11.20 4.29
C ILE A 324 -8.51 -12.56 3.90
N SER A 325 -7.74 -13.63 4.05
CA SER A 325 -8.23 -15.00 3.80
C SER A 325 -9.31 -15.39 4.82
N TRP A 326 -9.11 -15.05 6.10
CA TRP A 326 -10.15 -15.23 7.11
C TRP A 326 -11.44 -14.52 6.73
N LEU A 327 -11.37 -13.24 6.34
CA LEU A 327 -12.56 -12.49 5.90
C LEU A 327 -13.23 -13.18 4.71
N SER A 328 -12.45 -13.59 3.72
CA SER A 328 -12.96 -14.23 2.51
C SER A 328 -13.73 -15.53 2.77
N LEU A 329 -13.40 -16.25 3.84
CA LEU A 329 -14.05 -17.50 4.26
C LEU A 329 -15.36 -17.29 5.02
N GLN A 330 -15.66 -16.06 5.44
CA GLN A 330 -16.87 -15.77 6.19
C GLN A 330 -18.10 -15.69 5.26
N PRO A 331 -19.32 -15.94 5.78
CA PRO A 331 -20.53 -15.65 5.04
C PRO A 331 -20.64 -14.17 4.63
N GLU A 332 -21.29 -13.90 3.51
CA GLU A 332 -21.41 -12.55 2.94
C GLU A 332 -21.97 -11.53 3.92
N ASP A 333 -23.05 -11.87 4.61
CA ASP A 333 -23.67 -11.00 5.61
C ASP A 333 -22.72 -10.67 6.76
N TYR A 334 -21.97 -11.65 7.25
CA TYR A 334 -20.97 -11.43 8.29
C TYR A 334 -19.78 -10.61 7.79
N ARG A 335 -19.33 -10.83 6.54
CA ARG A 335 -18.28 -9.98 5.95
C ARG A 335 -18.70 -8.50 5.94
N ASN A 336 -19.91 -8.21 5.50
CA ASN A 336 -20.44 -6.83 5.43
C ASN A 336 -20.64 -6.23 6.83
N GLU A 337 -21.16 -7.02 7.77
CA GLU A 337 -21.31 -6.62 9.16
C GLU A 337 -19.94 -6.33 9.80
N TRP A 338 -18.95 -7.18 9.54
CA TRP A 338 -17.61 -7.01 10.10
C TRP A 338 -16.87 -5.79 9.55
N LEU A 339 -16.99 -5.50 8.26
CA LEU A 339 -16.45 -4.26 7.69
C LEU A 339 -17.07 -3.02 8.32
N THR A 340 -18.38 -3.03 8.51
CA THR A 340 -19.10 -1.95 9.18
C THR A 340 -18.62 -1.77 10.62
N TYR A 341 -18.50 -2.87 11.34
CA TYR A 341 -17.96 -2.91 12.70
C TYR A 341 -16.54 -2.32 12.75
N ALA A 342 -15.64 -2.80 11.91
CA ALA A 342 -14.25 -2.37 11.89
C ALA A 342 -14.12 -0.87 11.56
N TYR A 343 -14.83 -0.40 10.54
CA TYR A 343 -14.84 1.01 10.15
C TYR A 343 -15.24 1.93 11.33
N HIS A 344 -16.32 1.61 12.01
CA HIS A 344 -16.78 2.42 13.15
C HIS A 344 -15.92 2.25 14.40
N TRP A 345 -15.45 1.03 14.68
CA TRP A 345 -14.59 0.76 15.82
C TRP A 345 -13.28 1.58 15.75
N ILE A 346 -12.65 1.60 14.58
CA ILE A 346 -11.41 2.35 14.37
C ILE A 346 -11.63 3.84 14.60
N HIS A 347 -12.66 4.42 13.99
CA HIS A 347 -12.96 5.85 14.13
C HIS A 347 -13.22 6.26 15.58
N ARG A 348 -13.91 5.40 16.34
CA ARG A 348 -14.21 5.68 17.74
C ARG A 348 -13.02 5.47 18.67
N THR A 349 -12.17 4.51 18.34
CA THR A 349 -11.05 4.10 19.20
C THR A 349 -9.86 5.05 19.04
N ASP A 350 -9.53 5.42 17.81
CA ASP A 350 -8.43 6.32 17.51
C ASP A 350 -8.77 7.19 16.29
N PRO A 351 -9.06 8.49 16.49
CA PRO A 351 -9.43 9.38 15.39
C PRO A 351 -8.31 9.59 14.35
N ASN A 352 -7.08 9.18 14.66
CA ASN A 352 -5.96 9.23 13.70
C ASN A 352 -5.91 8.01 12.79
N GLY A 353 -6.64 6.96 13.11
CA GLY A 353 -6.66 5.71 12.36
C GLY A 353 -7.80 5.65 11.34
N HIS A 354 -7.51 5.09 10.18
CA HIS A 354 -8.46 4.91 9.09
C HIS A 354 -8.37 3.48 8.54
N LEU A 355 -9.51 2.88 8.24
CA LEU A 355 -9.55 1.57 7.61
C LEU A 355 -9.28 1.70 6.12
N GLU A 356 -8.22 1.07 5.65
CA GLU A 356 -8.06 0.82 4.21
C GLU A 356 -8.95 -0.37 3.84
N MET A 357 -10.00 -0.11 3.04
CA MET A 357 -10.92 -1.16 2.63
C MET A 357 -10.22 -2.20 1.78
N PRO A 358 -10.56 -3.49 1.93
CA PRO A 358 -10.08 -4.51 1.02
C PRO A 358 -10.86 -4.44 -0.30
N GLY A 359 -10.18 -4.18 -1.40
CA GLY A 359 -10.79 -4.12 -2.73
C GLY A 359 -10.44 -5.33 -3.57
N CYS A 360 -9.14 -5.50 -3.85
CA CYS A 360 -8.58 -6.68 -4.49
C CYS A 360 -7.30 -7.06 -3.76
N ARG A 361 -7.29 -8.25 -3.15
CA ARG A 361 -6.17 -8.76 -2.38
C ARG A 361 -5.93 -10.23 -2.69
N MET A 362 -4.66 -10.67 -2.65
CA MET A 362 -4.32 -12.10 -2.71
C MET A 362 -4.79 -12.80 -1.44
N ILE A 363 -5.24 -14.03 -1.58
CA ILE A 363 -5.64 -14.90 -0.46
C ILE A 363 -4.90 -16.24 -0.52
N THR A 364 -4.76 -16.88 0.63
CA THR A 364 -4.02 -18.13 0.80
C THR A 364 -4.92 -19.33 1.14
N CYS A 365 -6.21 -19.11 1.32
CA CYS A 365 -7.16 -20.17 1.62
C CYS A 365 -7.46 -21.04 0.38
N PRO A 366 -7.77 -22.35 0.57
CA PRO A 366 -7.79 -23.33 -0.53
C PRO A 366 -9.02 -23.31 -1.42
N ASN A 367 -10.12 -22.68 -0.99
CA ASN A 367 -11.41 -22.77 -1.67
C ASN A 367 -11.69 -21.66 -2.67
N GLN A 368 -10.63 -21.03 -3.19
CA GLN A 368 -10.76 -19.91 -4.12
C GLN A 368 -10.30 -20.29 -5.53
N THR A 369 -11.15 -20.03 -6.50
CA THR A 369 -10.90 -20.34 -7.91
C THR A 369 -9.88 -19.41 -8.53
N GLU A 370 -9.79 -18.16 -8.06
CA GLU A 370 -8.90 -17.15 -8.63
C GLU A 370 -7.71 -16.73 -7.76
N GLY A 371 -7.70 -17.12 -6.48
CA GLY A 371 -6.65 -16.75 -5.55
C GLY A 371 -6.68 -15.30 -5.11
N ASN A 372 -7.76 -14.55 -5.41
CA ASN A 372 -7.96 -13.18 -5.00
C ASN A 372 -9.32 -12.98 -4.33
N TYR A 373 -9.32 -12.18 -3.26
CA TYR A 373 -10.53 -11.53 -2.75
C TYR A 373 -10.85 -10.32 -3.63
N ARG A 374 -12.12 -10.10 -3.94
CA ARG A 374 -12.63 -8.93 -4.66
C ARG A 374 -13.88 -8.39 -3.98
N ALA A 375 -13.85 -7.12 -3.62
CA ALA A 375 -15.01 -6.46 -2.99
C ALA A 375 -16.19 -6.26 -3.97
N ASN A 376 -15.95 -6.39 -5.25
CA ASN A 376 -16.93 -6.19 -6.31
C ASN A 376 -18.25 -6.89 -6.00
N MET A 377 -19.36 -6.24 -6.37
CA MET A 377 -20.66 -6.89 -6.42
C MET A 377 -20.58 -8.13 -7.32
N ARG A 378 -21.10 -9.25 -6.85
CA ARG A 378 -21.19 -10.47 -7.67
C ARG A 378 -22.17 -10.21 -8.82
N SER A 379 -21.70 -10.41 -10.03
CA SER A 379 -22.46 -10.15 -11.27
C SER A 379 -21.91 -11.01 -12.41
N GLU A 380 -22.53 -10.94 -13.58
CA GLU A 380 -22.00 -11.57 -14.79
C GLU A 380 -20.60 -11.02 -15.12
N ALA A 381 -20.38 -9.72 -14.92
CA ALA A 381 -19.09 -9.08 -15.15
C ALA A 381 -18.02 -9.46 -14.13
N CYS A 382 -18.43 -9.89 -12.93
CA CYS A 382 -17.52 -10.36 -11.87
C CYS A 382 -18.16 -11.50 -11.07
N PRO A 383 -18.17 -12.74 -11.62
CA PRO A 383 -18.83 -13.88 -10.99
C PRO A 383 -18.23 -14.28 -9.63
N PHE A 384 -16.96 -13.92 -9.38
CA PHE A 384 -16.25 -14.21 -8.14
C PHE A 384 -16.18 -13.00 -7.19
N GLY A 385 -17.03 -12.00 -7.38
CA GLY A 385 -17.19 -10.89 -6.44
C GLY A 385 -17.68 -11.37 -5.08
N TYR A 386 -17.16 -10.79 -4.01
CA TYR A 386 -17.53 -11.11 -2.63
C TYR A 386 -18.66 -10.23 -2.10
N SER A 387 -19.11 -9.25 -2.89
CA SER A 387 -20.26 -8.38 -2.62
C SER A 387 -20.13 -7.53 -1.34
N GLN A 388 -19.00 -6.86 -1.18
CA GLN A 388 -18.80 -5.82 -0.17
C GLN A 388 -18.89 -4.40 -0.75
N GLU A 389 -19.02 -4.24 -2.05
CA GLU A 389 -19.03 -2.96 -2.76
C GLU A 389 -20.09 -1.98 -2.20
N GLU A 390 -21.33 -2.43 -2.05
CA GLU A 390 -22.42 -1.59 -1.54
C GLU A 390 -22.18 -1.14 -0.09
N THR A 391 -21.66 -2.03 0.74
CA THR A 391 -21.32 -1.70 2.13
C THR A 391 -20.25 -0.62 2.20
N ILE A 392 -19.19 -0.73 1.40
CA ILE A 392 -18.13 0.29 1.33
C ILE A 392 -18.72 1.63 0.87
N LYS A 393 -19.51 1.62 -0.19
CA LYS A 393 -20.17 2.81 -0.74
C LYS A 393 -21.05 3.51 0.30
N GLU A 394 -21.85 2.75 1.04
CA GLU A 394 -22.71 3.29 2.10
C GLU A 394 -21.90 3.90 3.25
N LEU A 395 -20.85 3.22 3.72
CA LEU A 395 -20.00 3.71 4.80
C LEU A 395 -19.31 5.03 4.42
N TRP A 396 -18.89 5.16 3.18
CA TRP A 396 -18.19 6.35 2.70
C TRP A 396 -19.11 7.55 2.38
N ASN A 397 -20.39 7.32 2.23
CA ASN A 397 -21.37 8.37 1.89
C ASN A 397 -22.25 8.81 3.07
N LYS A 398 -22.00 8.30 4.26
CA LYS A 398 -22.59 8.74 5.52
C LYS A 398 -21.70 9.79 6.15
#